data_4a8c3754095867526f14b90a8b86a7b5
#
_entry.id   4a8c3754095867526f14b90a8b86a7b5
#
_cell.length_a   1.000
_cell.length_b   1.000
_cell.length_c   1.000
_cell.angle_alpha   90.00
_cell.angle_beta   90.00
_cell.angle_gamma   90.00
#
_symmetry.space_group_name_H-M   'P 1'
#
loop_
_entity.id
_entity.type
_entity.pdbx_description
1 polymer ?
#
loop_
_entity_poly.entity_id
_entity_poly.type
_entity_poly.pdbx_seq_one_letter_code
_entity_poly.pdbx_strand_id
1 'polypeptide(L)'
;MKPLAIASWNINSVRLRVELVSRFLKLADPDIMCLQETKCTDEKLPLENFKKLGYKYAAFKGEKSYNGVLILSKQKILNVEKFNFCGKDDARHIGIELEDGIKVHNLYIPAGGDLPDTKLNPKFEHKISFL
;
A
#
# COMPACT_ATOMS: atom_id res chain seq x y z
N MET A 1 -1.47 20.53 -17.56
CA MET A 1 -1.53 19.60 -16.41
C MET A 1 -0.37 18.62 -16.51
N LYS A 2 0.43 18.51 -15.46
CA LYS A 2 1.51 17.52 -15.43
C LYS A 2 0.96 16.11 -15.27
N PRO A 3 1.46 15.12 -16.02
CA PRO A 3 1.12 13.73 -15.75
C PRO A 3 1.51 13.33 -14.33
N LEU A 4 0.66 12.54 -13.69
CA LEU A 4 0.94 11.97 -12.38
C LEU A 4 1.55 10.58 -12.54
N ALA A 5 2.77 10.41 -12.07
CA ALA A 5 3.45 9.11 -12.12
C ALA A 5 3.18 8.35 -10.81
N ILE A 6 2.57 7.19 -10.93
CA ILE A 6 2.24 6.33 -9.80
C ILE A 6 2.93 4.99 -9.98
N ALA A 7 3.64 4.53 -8.94
CA ALA A 7 4.24 3.21 -8.91
C ALA A 7 3.56 2.34 -7.85
N SER A 8 3.52 1.05 -8.09
CA SER A 8 2.95 0.07 -7.16
C SER A 8 3.88 -1.13 -7.06
N TRP A 9 4.12 -1.59 -5.82
CA TRP A 9 5.07 -2.67 -5.58
C TRP A 9 4.70 -3.45 -4.32
N ASN A 10 4.51 -4.76 -4.47
CA ASN A 10 4.40 -5.64 -3.31
C ASN A 10 5.82 -5.85 -2.77
N ILE A 11 6.13 -5.23 -1.65
CA ILE A 11 7.50 -5.14 -1.14
C ILE A 11 7.90 -6.32 -0.25
N ASN A 12 6.94 -7.07 0.23
CA ASN A 12 7.22 -8.21 1.11
C ASN A 12 8.19 -7.85 2.25
N SER A 13 7.71 -7.02 3.16
CA SER A 13 8.42 -6.41 4.28
C SER A 13 9.21 -5.15 3.89
N VAL A 14 8.61 -4.01 4.21
CA VAL A 14 9.22 -2.71 3.92
C VAL A 14 10.48 -2.47 4.75
N ARG A 15 10.53 -2.97 5.98
CA ARG A 15 11.69 -2.76 6.85
C ARG A 15 12.93 -3.50 6.36
N LEU A 16 12.76 -4.69 5.81
CA LEU A 16 13.87 -5.46 5.23
C LEU A 16 14.38 -4.84 3.94
N ARG A 17 13.54 -4.05 3.24
CA ARG A 17 13.82 -3.56 1.90
C ARG A 17 13.84 -2.05 1.77
N VAL A 18 14.10 -1.35 2.89
CA VAL A 18 14.15 0.12 2.91
C VAL A 18 15.15 0.65 1.88
N GLU A 19 16.33 0.07 1.80
CA GLU A 19 17.36 0.53 0.86
C GLU A 19 16.96 0.27 -0.60
N LEU A 20 16.31 -0.86 -0.85
CA LEU A 20 15.85 -1.21 -2.18
C LEU A 20 14.73 -0.26 -2.64
N VAL A 21 13.78 0.02 -1.77
CA VAL A 21 12.71 1.00 -2.05
C VAL A 21 13.32 2.37 -2.28
N SER A 22 14.24 2.80 -1.41
CA SER A 22 14.89 4.11 -1.53
C SER A 22 15.63 4.26 -2.85
N ARG A 23 16.30 3.21 -3.30
CA ARG A 23 16.99 3.21 -4.59
C ARG A 23 15.99 3.36 -5.74
N PHE A 24 14.89 2.62 -5.69
CA PHE A 24 13.84 2.72 -6.70
C PHE A 24 13.26 4.14 -6.75
N LEU A 25 12.96 4.73 -5.59
CA LEU A 25 12.41 6.08 -5.52
C LEU A 25 13.36 7.12 -6.12
N LYS A 26 14.67 6.96 -5.93
CA LYS A 26 15.66 7.86 -6.51
C LYS A 26 15.74 7.72 -8.03
N LEU A 27 15.65 6.49 -8.54
CA LEU A 27 15.79 6.22 -9.97
C LEU A 27 14.53 6.52 -10.76
N ALA A 28 13.40 6.07 -10.31
CA ALA A 28 12.12 6.21 -11.01
C ALA A 28 11.42 7.53 -10.71
N ASP A 29 11.65 8.07 -9.52
CA ASP A 29 11.12 9.35 -9.06
C ASP A 29 9.61 9.51 -9.26
N PRO A 30 8.78 8.53 -8.84
CA PRO A 30 7.34 8.64 -8.99
C PRO A 30 6.78 9.74 -8.07
N ASP A 31 5.65 10.31 -8.44
CA ASP A 31 4.94 11.26 -7.57
C ASP A 31 4.32 10.55 -6.38
N ILE A 32 3.84 9.32 -6.62
CA ILE A 32 3.18 8.49 -5.61
C ILE A 32 3.72 7.07 -5.70
N MET A 33 4.02 6.50 -4.53
CA MET A 33 4.48 5.13 -4.40
C MET A 33 3.51 4.34 -3.53
N CYS A 34 2.91 3.28 -4.08
CA CYS A 34 2.03 2.37 -3.36
C CYS A 34 2.77 1.09 -3.04
N LEU A 35 2.83 0.74 -1.75
CA LEU A 35 3.48 -0.48 -1.29
C LEU A 35 2.45 -1.39 -0.63
N GLN A 36 2.54 -2.69 -0.90
CA GLN A 36 1.72 -3.72 -0.27
C GLN A 36 2.64 -4.68 0.47
N GLU A 37 2.09 -5.37 1.46
CA GLU A 37 2.82 -6.28 2.34
C GLU A 37 3.96 -5.59 3.09
N THR A 38 3.64 -4.47 3.74
CA THR A 38 4.61 -3.75 4.58
C THR A 38 5.04 -4.58 5.78
N LYS A 39 4.15 -5.46 6.28
CA LYS A 39 4.41 -6.46 7.34
C LYS A 39 4.96 -5.87 8.63
N CYS A 40 4.48 -4.68 9.00
CA CYS A 40 4.84 -4.06 10.27
C CYS A 40 3.71 -3.13 10.74
N THR A 41 3.72 -2.85 12.04
CA THR A 41 2.78 -1.89 12.61
C THR A 41 3.12 -0.47 12.15
N ASP A 42 2.15 0.43 12.25
CA ASP A 42 2.29 1.80 11.73
C ASP A 42 3.51 2.53 12.31
N GLU A 43 3.75 2.39 13.61
CA GLU A 43 4.85 3.08 14.30
C GLU A 43 6.24 2.57 13.89
N LYS A 44 6.32 1.41 13.25
CA LYS A 44 7.61 0.84 12.79
C LYS A 44 7.92 1.13 11.34
N LEU A 45 7.04 1.84 10.63
CA LEU A 45 7.28 2.23 9.24
C LEU A 45 8.48 3.17 9.15
N PRO A 46 9.41 2.93 8.20
CA PRO A 46 10.61 3.75 8.04
C PRO A 46 10.33 5.06 7.28
N LEU A 47 9.35 5.84 7.74
CA LEU A 47 8.88 7.04 7.03
C LEU A 47 9.94 8.11 6.90
N GLU A 48 10.83 8.26 7.89
CA GLU A 48 11.90 9.26 7.85
C GLU A 48 12.87 9.01 6.69
N ASN A 49 13.14 7.75 6.37
CA ASN A 49 13.98 7.40 5.23
C ASN A 49 13.39 7.93 3.93
N PHE A 50 12.07 7.86 3.79
CA PHE A 50 11.37 8.29 2.57
C PHE A 50 11.14 9.81 2.54
N LYS A 51 10.92 10.44 3.69
CA LYS A 51 10.81 11.90 3.79
C LYS A 51 12.05 12.59 3.27
N LYS A 52 13.23 12.06 3.57
CA LYS A 52 14.51 12.59 3.09
C LYS A 52 14.62 12.58 1.56
N LEU A 53 13.85 11.74 0.90
CA LEU A 53 13.82 11.62 -0.56
C LEU A 53 12.73 12.47 -1.20
N GLY A 54 11.98 13.26 -0.42
CA GLY A 54 10.94 14.14 -0.91
C GLY A 54 9.52 13.64 -0.71
N TYR A 55 9.34 12.44 -0.15
CA TYR A 55 8.02 11.86 0.13
C TYR A 55 7.55 12.32 1.50
N LYS A 56 7.12 13.57 1.58
CA LYS A 56 6.77 14.24 2.83
C LYS A 56 5.43 13.79 3.41
N TYR A 57 4.58 13.19 2.58
CA TYR A 57 3.23 12.79 2.97
C TYR A 57 3.08 11.28 2.83
N ALA A 58 2.40 10.68 3.79
CA ALA A 58 2.19 9.24 3.81
C ALA A 58 0.82 8.91 4.38
N ALA A 59 0.22 7.85 3.87
CA ALA A 59 -0.98 7.26 4.40
C ALA A 59 -0.75 5.75 4.51
N PHE A 60 -1.22 5.14 5.58
CA PHE A 60 -0.89 3.75 5.84
C PHE A 60 -1.90 3.07 6.73
N LYS A 61 -1.99 1.76 6.61
CA LYS A 61 -2.66 0.88 7.54
C LYS A 61 -1.83 -0.39 7.63
N GLY A 62 -1.29 -0.65 8.82
CA GLY A 62 -0.42 -1.79 9.05
C GLY A 62 -0.94 -2.71 10.14
N GLU A 63 -0.39 -3.91 10.16
CA GLU A 63 -0.59 -4.88 11.24
C GLU A 63 0.69 -5.67 11.43
N LYS A 64 0.85 -6.27 12.61
CA LYS A 64 2.09 -6.98 12.94
C LYS A 64 2.28 -8.19 12.04
N SER A 65 3.44 -8.30 11.40
CA SER A 65 3.92 -9.48 10.65
C SER A 65 3.19 -9.82 9.35
N TYR A 66 1.99 -9.31 9.11
CA TYR A 66 1.17 -9.65 7.94
C TYR A 66 0.64 -8.40 7.26
N ASN A 67 0.26 -8.55 5.97
CA ASN A 67 -0.43 -7.52 5.20
C ASN A 67 0.25 -6.15 5.31
N GLY A 68 -0.51 -5.07 5.33
CA GLY A 68 -0.01 -3.71 5.44
C GLY A 68 0.07 -3.02 4.10
N VAL A 69 -0.48 -1.82 4.03
CA VAL A 69 -0.47 -0.98 2.83
C VAL A 69 0.03 0.40 3.19
N LEU A 70 0.81 0.99 2.28
CA LEU A 70 1.44 2.29 2.47
C LEU A 70 1.39 3.06 1.16
N ILE A 71 1.00 4.32 1.24
CA ILE A 71 1.14 5.27 0.13
C ILE A 71 2.11 6.35 0.56
N LEU A 72 3.15 6.55 -0.25
CA LEU A 72 4.09 7.66 -0.11
C LEU A 72 3.78 8.68 -1.19
N SER A 73 3.74 9.97 -0.84
CA SER A 73 3.40 11.02 -1.79
C SER A 73 4.32 12.23 -1.64
N LYS A 74 4.73 12.80 -2.76
CA LYS A 74 5.38 14.11 -2.81
C LYS A 74 4.36 15.23 -2.68
N GLN A 75 3.11 14.97 -3.08
CA GLN A 75 2.02 15.93 -3.05
C GLN A 75 1.23 15.82 -1.76
N LYS A 76 0.67 16.94 -1.33
CA LYS A 76 -0.12 17.00 -0.10
C LYS A 76 -1.35 16.10 -0.18
N ILE A 77 -1.58 15.34 0.88
CA ILE A 77 -2.75 14.48 1.04
C ILE A 77 -3.81 15.28 1.82
N LEU A 78 -5.01 15.43 1.25
CA LEU A 78 -6.11 16.12 1.90
C LEU A 78 -6.94 15.21 2.78
N ASN A 79 -7.24 14.01 2.29
CA ASN A 79 -8.07 13.03 2.99
C ASN A 79 -7.47 11.64 2.88
N VAL A 80 -7.73 10.82 3.90
CA VAL A 80 -7.32 9.41 3.95
C VAL A 80 -8.57 8.57 4.23
N GLU A 81 -8.74 7.50 3.46
CA GLU A 81 -9.84 6.55 3.61
C GLU A 81 -9.29 5.15 3.86
N LYS A 82 -9.95 4.41 4.75
CA LYS A 82 -9.58 3.02 5.07
C LYS A 82 -10.85 2.18 5.09
N PHE A 83 -10.91 1.17 4.22
CA PHE A 83 -12.07 0.27 4.16
C PHE A 83 -11.64 -1.15 4.53
N ASN A 84 -12.56 -1.87 5.19
CA ASN A 84 -12.42 -3.29 5.43
C ASN A 84 -13.34 -4.03 4.47
N PHE A 85 -12.80 -5.02 3.78
CA PHE A 85 -13.54 -5.83 2.83
C PHE A 85 -13.82 -7.21 3.42
N CYS A 86 -14.89 -7.86 2.97
CA CYS A 86 -15.28 -9.20 3.42
C CYS A 86 -15.55 -9.29 4.93
N GLY A 87 -15.85 -8.18 5.60
CA GLY A 87 -16.05 -8.15 7.04
C GLY A 87 -14.81 -8.45 7.87
N LYS A 88 -13.63 -8.44 7.25
CA LYS A 88 -12.35 -8.68 7.93
C LYS A 88 -11.64 -7.36 8.20
N ASP A 89 -11.12 -7.21 9.41
CA ASP A 89 -10.30 -6.05 9.79
C ASP A 89 -8.83 -6.38 9.55
N ASP A 90 -8.45 -6.48 8.29
CA ASP A 90 -7.06 -6.69 7.90
C ASP A 90 -6.54 -5.48 7.09
N ALA A 91 -5.21 -5.32 7.10
CA ALA A 91 -4.57 -4.14 6.52
C ALA A 91 -4.33 -4.32 5.01
N ARG A 92 -5.42 -4.21 4.23
CA ARG A 92 -5.40 -4.44 2.79
C ARG A 92 -5.81 -3.25 1.93
N HIS A 93 -6.24 -2.15 2.56
CA HIS A 93 -6.68 -0.96 1.81
C HIS A 93 -6.24 0.33 2.48
N ILE A 94 -5.80 1.27 1.68
CA ILE A 94 -5.60 2.67 2.05
C ILE A 94 -5.88 3.53 0.82
N GLY A 95 -6.66 4.60 0.99
CA GLY A 95 -6.96 5.54 -0.08
C GLY A 95 -6.59 6.95 0.33
N ILE A 96 -6.22 7.76 -0.65
CA ILE A 96 -5.90 9.17 -0.43
C ILE A 96 -6.63 10.04 -1.45
N GLU A 97 -6.84 11.29 -1.07
CA GLU A 97 -7.30 12.34 -1.99
C GLU A 97 -6.25 13.45 -2.02
N LEU A 98 -5.86 13.84 -3.24
CA LEU A 98 -4.91 14.92 -3.48
C LEU A 98 -5.64 16.26 -3.68
N GLU A 99 -4.91 17.37 -3.64
CA GLU A 99 -5.48 18.72 -3.75
C GLU A 99 -6.26 18.97 -5.06
N ASP A 100 -5.86 18.30 -6.14
CA ASP A 100 -6.54 18.41 -7.44
C ASP A 100 -7.78 17.52 -7.59
N GLY A 101 -8.17 16.83 -6.53
CA GLY A 101 -9.33 15.96 -6.53
C GLY A 101 -9.06 14.52 -6.98
N ILE A 102 -7.84 14.23 -7.39
CA ILE A 102 -7.47 12.86 -7.75
C ILE A 102 -7.45 11.98 -6.50
N LYS A 103 -8.10 10.82 -6.59
CA LYS A 103 -8.09 9.80 -5.54
C LYS A 103 -7.24 8.62 -5.98
N VAL A 104 -6.41 8.12 -5.07
CA VAL A 104 -5.56 6.95 -5.30
C VAL A 104 -5.87 5.92 -4.23
N HIS A 105 -6.20 4.71 -4.65
CA HIS A 105 -6.45 3.60 -3.75
C HIS A 105 -5.37 2.55 -3.91
N ASN A 106 -4.79 2.14 -2.78
CA ASN A 106 -3.80 1.09 -2.71
C ASN A 106 -4.45 -0.14 -2.08
N LEU A 107 -4.50 -1.22 -2.84
CA LEU A 107 -5.18 -2.45 -2.45
C LEU A 107 -4.20 -3.62 -2.47
N TYR A 108 -4.22 -4.41 -1.39
CA TYR A 108 -3.55 -5.70 -1.37
C TYR A 108 -4.61 -6.79 -1.49
N ILE A 109 -4.83 -7.24 -2.72
CA ILE A 109 -5.86 -8.22 -3.03
C ILE A 109 -5.41 -9.61 -2.57
N PRO A 110 -6.26 -10.40 -1.90
CA PRO A 110 -5.90 -11.76 -1.50
C PRO A 110 -5.44 -12.59 -2.69
N ALA A 111 -4.36 -13.37 -2.49
CA ALA A 111 -3.77 -14.17 -3.57
C ALA A 111 -4.69 -15.28 -4.07
N GLY A 112 -5.52 -15.84 -3.19
CA GLY A 112 -6.49 -16.87 -3.57
C GLY A 112 -5.94 -18.30 -3.49
N GLY A 113 -4.64 -18.49 -3.23
CA GLY A 113 -4.04 -19.83 -3.15
C GLY A 113 -3.96 -20.53 -4.51
N ASP A 114 -3.74 -21.83 -4.49
CA ASP A 114 -3.44 -22.60 -5.69
C ASP A 114 -4.65 -23.27 -6.36
N LEU A 115 -5.75 -23.43 -5.63
CA LEU A 115 -6.95 -24.11 -6.14
C LEU A 115 -8.09 -23.10 -6.32
N PRO A 116 -8.56 -22.83 -7.56
CA PRO A 116 -9.64 -21.86 -7.81
C PRO A 116 -11.02 -22.47 -7.56
N ASP A 117 -11.29 -22.84 -6.32
CA ASP A 117 -12.55 -23.44 -5.90
C ASP A 117 -12.98 -22.85 -4.56
N THR A 118 -14.08 -22.10 -4.55
CA THR A 118 -14.58 -21.40 -3.37
C THR A 118 -15.03 -22.33 -2.25
N LYS A 119 -15.40 -23.57 -2.59
CA LYS A 119 -15.87 -24.56 -1.60
C LYS A 119 -14.72 -25.29 -0.93
N LEU A 120 -13.65 -25.59 -1.69
CA LEU A 120 -12.52 -26.38 -1.21
C LEU A 120 -11.35 -25.53 -0.73
N ASN A 121 -11.26 -24.28 -1.17
CA ASN A 121 -10.14 -23.40 -0.86
C ASN A 121 -10.61 -22.09 -0.20
N PRO A 122 -10.50 -21.96 1.14
CA PRO A 122 -10.89 -20.73 1.83
C PRO A 122 -10.15 -19.48 1.37
N LYS A 123 -8.91 -19.64 0.89
CA LYS A 123 -8.13 -18.52 0.37
C LYS A 123 -8.74 -17.97 -0.92
N PHE A 124 -9.23 -18.87 -1.78
CA PHE A 124 -9.89 -18.45 -3.02
C PHE A 124 -11.25 -17.82 -2.75
N GLU A 125 -12.01 -18.37 -1.80
CA GLU A 125 -13.26 -17.75 -1.36
C GLU A 125 -13.01 -16.33 -0.84
N HIS A 126 -11.98 -16.13 -0.03
CA HIS A 126 -11.60 -14.81 0.48
C HIS A 126 -11.30 -13.85 -0.68
N LYS A 127 -10.55 -14.31 -1.67
CA LYS A 127 -10.25 -13.50 -2.86
C LYS A 127 -11.51 -13.07 -3.60
N ILE A 128 -12.41 -14.01 -3.85
CA ILE A 128 -13.66 -13.74 -4.57
C ILE A 128 -14.54 -12.79 -3.78
N SER A 129 -14.67 -13.00 -2.47
CA SER A 129 -15.46 -12.10 -1.61
C SER A 129 -14.89 -10.70 -1.53
N PHE A 130 -13.57 -10.57 -1.62
CA PHE A 130 -12.87 -9.29 -1.60
C PHE A 130 -13.18 -8.47 -2.87
N LEU A 131 -13.27 -9.12 -4.00
CA LEU A 131 -13.54 -8.48 -5.29
C LEU A 131 -15.02 -8.10 -5.44
#